data_902a3234d64d280535cb390257eda2ff
#
_entry.id   902a3234d64d280535cb390257eda2ff
#
_cell.length_a   1.000
_cell.length_b   1.000
_cell.length_c   1.000
_cell.angle_alpha   90.00
_cell.angle_beta   90.00
_cell.angle_gamma   90.00
#
_symmetry.space_group_name_H-M   'P 1'
#
loop_
_entity.id
_entity.type
_entity.pdbx_description
1 polymer ?
#
loop_
_entity_poly.entity_id
_entity_poly.type
_entity_poly.pdbx_seq_one_letter_code
_entity_poly.pdbx_strand_id
1 'polypeptide(L)'
;MSNILLSPHFELREFVVSQTARDHGLDNTPPAEAVENLRALCIHTLEPLREALGLPIVITSGYRTRELNRLLVCHSSTSQHMSGEAADFHVSWNGPKEDAPSRRELLIKAFRQIITDDSIAFDQCIIYPSFIHVSYVHSGRKNRSKLTRAFANGSYAALTRAQALALE
;
A
#
# COMPACT_ATOMS: atom_id res chain seq x y z
N MET A 1 1.50 23.40 0.39
CA MET A 1 1.26 22.56 1.60
C MET A 1 2.59 22.38 2.30
N SER A 2 2.66 22.61 3.61
CA SER A 2 3.85 22.29 4.41
C SER A 2 4.15 20.79 4.27
N ASN A 3 5.44 20.45 4.20
CA ASN A 3 5.90 19.07 4.04
C ASN A 3 5.68 18.33 5.36
N ILE A 4 4.62 17.52 5.48
CA ILE A 4 4.29 16.75 6.66
C ILE A 4 4.94 15.38 6.53
N LEU A 5 5.93 15.09 7.40
CA LEU A 5 6.48 13.74 7.52
C LEU A 5 5.50 12.85 8.30
N LEU A 6 5.17 11.71 7.71
CA LEU A 6 4.43 10.64 8.39
C LEU A 6 5.39 9.72 9.15
N SER A 7 6.58 9.49 8.59
CA SER A 7 7.66 8.68 9.15
C SER A 7 9.00 9.07 8.49
N PRO A 8 10.16 8.53 8.87
CA PRO A 8 11.47 8.97 8.35
C PRO A 8 11.60 9.02 6.84
N HIS A 9 10.90 8.13 6.10
CA HIS A 9 11.03 8.03 4.64
C HIS A 9 9.74 8.31 3.87
N PHE A 10 8.63 8.63 4.56
CA PHE A 10 7.33 8.84 3.92
C PHE A 10 6.72 10.19 4.27
N GLU A 11 6.31 10.92 3.23
CA GLU A 11 5.68 12.23 3.35
C GLU A 11 4.18 12.14 2.99
N LEU A 12 3.34 12.92 3.67
CA LEU A 12 1.89 12.95 3.43
C LEU A 12 1.56 13.19 1.95
N ARG A 13 2.32 14.04 1.26
CA ARG A 13 2.09 14.35 -0.16
C ARG A 13 2.08 13.12 -1.07
N GLU A 14 2.87 12.06 -0.75
CA GLU A 14 2.93 10.84 -1.52
C GLU A 14 1.61 10.06 -1.50
N PHE A 15 0.86 10.20 -0.40
CA PHE A 15 -0.40 9.50 -0.19
C PHE A 15 -1.64 10.24 -0.66
N VAL A 16 -1.54 11.54 -0.95
CA VAL A 16 -2.71 12.36 -1.31
C VAL A 16 -2.73 12.80 -2.77
N VAL A 17 -1.60 12.67 -3.47
CA VAL A 17 -1.51 13.02 -4.89
C VAL A 17 -2.34 12.04 -5.73
N SER A 18 -3.24 12.58 -6.55
CA SER A 18 -4.06 11.83 -7.49
C SER A 18 -4.24 12.61 -8.78
N GLN A 19 -3.89 11.98 -9.92
CA GLN A 19 -4.14 12.57 -11.22
C GLN A 19 -5.65 12.67 -11.48
N THR A 20 -6.42 11.63 -11.14
CA THR A 20 -7.88 11.64 -11.27
C THR A 20 -8.53 12.79 -10.49
N ALA A 21 -8.07 13.06 -9.26
CA ALA A 21 -8.58 14.20 -8.49
C ALA A 21 -8.29 15.53 -9.20
N ARG A 22 -7.08 15.71 -9.72
CA ARG A 22 -6.72 16.94 -10.48
C ARG A 22 -7.57 17.11 -11.73
N ASP A 23 -7.75 16.04 -12.50
CA ASP A 23 -8.50 16.07 -13.78
C ASP A 23 -9.98 16.39 -13.56
N HIS A 24 -10.52 16.09 -12.37
CA HIS A 24 -11.91 16.35 -12.00
C HIS A 24 -12.07 17.55 -11.04
N GLY A 25 -11.02 18.28 -10.74
CA GLY A 25 -11.06 19.43 -9.83
C GLY A 25 -11.47 19.06 -8.39
N LEU A 26 -11.20 17.82 -7.94
CA LEU A 26 -11.56 17.36 -6.61
C LEU A 26 -10.49 17.72 -5.58
N ASP A 27 -10.92 18.17 -4.41
CA ASP A 27 -10.07 18.28 -3.24
C ASP A 27 -9.90 16.89 -2.61
N ASN A 28 -8.65 16.40 -2.55
CA ASN A 28 -8.29 15.14 -1.92
C ASN A 28 -7.52 15.38 -0.61
N THR A 29 -7.78 16.48 0.09
CA THR A 29 -7.18 16.77 1.39
C THR A 29 -7.73 15.82 2.45
N PRO A 30 -6.87 15.05 3.17
CA PRO A 30 -7.32 14.13 4.19
C PRO A 30 -7.70 14.86 5.48
N PRO A 31 -8.73 14.42 6.20
CA PRO A 31 -8.99 14.87 7.57
C PRO A 31 -7.89 14.39 8.53
N ALA A 32 -7.77 15.03 9.69
CA ALA A 32 -6.73 14.74 10.67
C ALA A 32 -6.67 13.25 11.07
N GLU A 33 -7.83 12.61 11.24
CA GLU A 33 -7.90 11.18 11.56
C GLU A 33 -7.27 10.30 10.45
N ALA A 34 -7.51 10.61 9.18
CA ALA A 34 -6.90 9.88 8.07
C ALA A 34 -5.39 10.09 8.00
N VAL A 35 -4.89 11.28 8.39
CA VAL A 35 -3.44 11.55 8.50
C VAL A 35 -2.81 10.69 9.58
N GLU A 36 -3.45 10.55 10.75
CA GLU A 36 -2.95 9.68 11.82
C GLU A 36 -3.00 8.18 11.43
N ASN A 37 -4.02 7.74 10.71
CA ASN A 37 -4.09 6.38 10.18
C ASN A 37 -2.97 6.12 9.15
N LEU A 38 -2.70 7.06 8.24
CA LEU A 38 -1.56 6.98 7.31
C LEU A 38 -0.22 6.93 8.06
N ARG A 39 -0.07 7.73 9.11
CA ARG A 39 1.13 7.70 9.97
C ARG A 39 1.33 6.33 10.60
N ALA A 40 0.27 5.73 11.15
CA ALA A 40 0.31 4.40 11.74
C ALA A 40 0.64 3.32 10.69
N LEU A 41 0.05 3.38 9.49
CA LEU A 41 0.39 2.52 8.37
C LEU A 41 1.89 2.62 7.99
N CYS A 42 2.43 3.84 7.95
CA CYS A 42 3.86 4.04 7.69
C CYS A 42 4.72 3.39 8.77
N ILE A 43 4.45 3.68 10.04
CA ILE A 43 5.27 3.22 11.18
C ILE A 43 5.23 1.70 11.35
N HIS A 44 4.04 1.09 11.22
CA HIS A 44 3.85 -0.33 11.55
C HIS A 44 3.97 -1.28 10.35
N THR A 45 3.95 -0.75 9.13
CA THR A 45 3.96 -1.58 7.92
C THR A 45 5.03 -1.16 6.92
N LEU A 46 5.00 0.10 6.46
CA LEU A 46 5.82 0.52 5.33
C LEU A 46 7.29 0.77 5.70
N GLU A 47 7.57 1.38 6.85
CA GLU A 47 8.97 1.57 7.31
C GLU A 47 9.66 0.25 7.62
N PRO A 48 9.09 -0.66 8.43
CA PRO A 48 9.72 -1.97 8.66
C PRO A 48 9.94 -2.75 7.36
N LEU A 49 8.99 -2.69 6.42
CA LEU A 49 9.15 -3.32 5.11
C LEU A 49 10.29 -2.69 4.30
N ARG A 50 10.37 -1.36 4.27
CA ARG A 50 11.42 -0.63 3.56
C ARG A 50 12.81 -0.95 4.13
N GLU A 51 12.94 -0.98 5.45
CA GLU A 51 14.18 -1.34 6.15
C GLU A 51 14.60 -2.78 5.85
N ALA A 52 13.67 -3.73 5.97
CA ALA A 52 13.94 -5.15 5.71
C ALA A 52 14.32 -5.44 4.24
N LEU A 53 13.76 -4.70 3.30
CA LEU A 53 14.10 -4.83 1.87
C LEU A 53 15.43 -4.15 1.51
N GLY A 54 15.81 -3.08 2.21
CA GLY A 54 16.91 -2.18 1.83
C GLY A 54 16.66 -1.45 0.50
N LEU A 55 15.40 -1.33 0.08
CA LEU A 55 14.99 -0.79 -1.22
C LEU A 55 13.90 0.29 -1.07
N PRO A 56 13.88 1.31 -1.95
CA PRO A 56 12.84 2.33 -1.93
C PRO A 56 11.44 1.73 -2.20
N ILE A 57 10.46 2.17 -1.42
CA ILE A 57 9.03 1.93 -1.65
C ILE A 57 8.45 3.19 -2.27
N VAL A 58 7.75 3.05 -3.40
CA VAL A 58 7.10 4.13 -4.13
C VAL A 58 5.59 3.99 -3.99
N ILE A 59 4.96 4.97 -3.35
CA ILE A 59 3.51 5.01 -3.17
C ILE A 59 2.86 5.41 -4.49
N THR A 60 1.91 4.62 -4.96
CA THR A 60 1.14 4.90 -6.18
C THR A 60 -0.28 5.36 -5.90
N SER A 61 -0.83 5.02 -4.72
CA SER A 61 -2.12 5.49 -4.25
C SER A 61 -2.18 5.37 -2.72
N GLY A 62 -2.66 6.40 -2.04
CA GLY A 62 -2.87 6.40 -0.59
C GLY A 62 -4.31 6.80 -0.26
N TYR A 63 -4.50 7.94 0.42
CA TYR A 63 -5.81 8.45 0.79
C TYR A 63 -6.67 8.81 -0.43
N ARG A 64 -7.96 8.52 -0.33
CA ARG A 64 -8.97 8.90 -1.32
C ARG A 64 -10.22 9.41 -0.59
N THR A 65 -10.68 10.61 -0.96
CA THR A 65 -12.02 11.05 -0.56
C THR A 65 -13.08 10.07 -1.10
N ARG A 66 -14.23 10.03 -0.48
CA ARG A 66 -15.35 9.20 -0.97
C ARG A 66 -15.74 9.54 -2.42
N GLU A 67 -15.64 10.81 -2.78
CA GLU A 67 -15.95 11.30 -4.12
C GLU A 67 -14.92 10.80 -5.14
N LEU A 68 -13.63 10.96 -4.85
CA LEU A 68 -12.55 10.40 -5.67
C LEU A 68 -12.68 8.88 -5.82
N ASN A 69 -12.96 8.17 -4.73
CA ASN A 69 -13.09 6.71 -4.75
C ASN A 69 -14.20 6.23 -5.70
N ARG A 70 -15.32 6.97 -5.82
CA ARG A 70 -16.42 6.64 -6.74
C ARG A 70 -16.05 6.77 -8.23
N LEU A 71 -15.07 7.60 -8.56
CA LEU A 71 -14.61 7.79 -9.95
C LEU A 71 -13.66 6.70 -10.42
N LEU A 72 -13.08 5.94 -9.50
CA LEU A 72 -12.12 4.90 -9.85
C LEU A 72 -12.82 3.62 -10.30
N VAL A 73 -12.29 3.00 -11.34
CA VAL A 73 -12.76 1.69 -11.80
C VAL A 73 -12.44 0.63 -10.72
N CYS A 74 -13.38 -0.28 -10.47
CA CYS A 74 -13.22 -1.36 -9.48
C CYS A 74 -13.07 -0.88 -8.02
N HIS A 75 -13.71 0.24 -7.65
CA HIS A 75 -13.70 0.72 -6.27
C HIS A 75 -14.62 -0.10 -5.34
N SER A 76 -14.20 -0.26 -4.09
CA SER A 76 -15.06 -0.74 -3.00
C SER A 76 -15.70 0.43 -2.27
N SER A 77 -16.99 0.32 -1.93
CA SER A 77 -17.68 1.32 -1.09
C SER A 77 -17.18 1.34 0.37
N THR A 78 -16.41 0.32 0.76
CA THR A 78 -15.79 0.17 2.09
C THR A 78 -14.27 0.18 2.02
N SER A 79 -13.70 0.88 1.03
CA SER A 79 -12.26 0.93 0.80
C SER A 79 -11.51 1.58 1.97
N GLN A 80 -10.49 0.91 2.49
CA GLN A 80 -9.62 1.44 3.55
C GLN A 80 -8.77 2.65 3.10
N HIS A 81 -8.65 2.91 1.82
CA HIS A 81 -8.09 4.17 1.33
C HIS A 81 -8.88 5.40 1.78
N MET A 82 -10.21 5.27 1.96
CA MET A 82 -11.07 6.40 2.38
C MET A 82 -10.86 6.80 3.85
N SER A 83 -10.32 5.90 4.67
CA SER A 83 -9.97 6.18 6.06
C SER A 83 -8.48 6.47 6.27
N GLY A 84 -7.65 6.45 5.21
CA GLY A 84 -6.20 6.56 5.32
C GLY A 84 -5.51 5.31 5.89
N GLU A 85 -6.20 4.18 5.93
CA GLU A 85 -5.68 2.91 6.44
C GLU A 85 -4.99 2.05 5.38
N ALA A 86 -4.86 2.51 4.13
CA ALA A 86 -4.31 1.71 3.04
C ALA A 86 -3.41 2.51 2.11
N ALA A 87 -2.46 1.80 1.49
CA ALA A 87 -1.63 2.27 0.41
C ALA A 87 -1.42 1.19 -0.66
N ASP A 88 -1.35 1.64 -1.90
CA ASP A 88 -0.87 0.86 -3.04
C ASP A 88 0.56 1.30 -3.34
N PHE A 89 1.47 0.35 -3.54
CA PHE A 89 2.89 0.67 -3.75
C PHE A 89 3.58 -0.34 -4.65
N HIS A 90 4.76 0.05 -5.14
CA HIS A 90 5.74 -0.88 -5.70
C HIS A 90 7.12 -0.63 -5.11
N VAL A 91 8.02 -1.60 -5.26
CA VAL A 91 9.43 -1.49 -4.86
C VAL A 91 10.22 -1.00 -6.05
N SER A 92 11.13 -0.06 -5.81
CA SER A 92 12.06 0.46 -6.82
C SER A 92 13.45 -0.12 -6.62
N TRP A 93 14.11 -0.48 -7.72
CA TRP A 93 15.50 -0.90 -7.68
C TRP A 93 16.42 0.33 -7.69
N ASN A 94 17.43 0.34 -6.84
CA ASN A 94 18.40 1.43 -6.68
C ASN A 94 19.86 1.01 -6.94
N GLY A 95 20.08 -0.22 -7.40
CA GLY A 95 21.39 -0.73 -7.83
C GLY A 95 21.65 -0.55 -9.34
N PRO A 96 22.72 -1.17 -9.88
CA PRO A 96 23.04 -1.15 -11.30
C PRO A 96 21.89 -1.66 -12.16
N LYS A 97 21.66 -1.06 -13.32
CA LYS A 97 20.52 -1.43 -14.20
C LYS A 97 20.64 -2.84 -14.76
N GLU A 98 21.86 -3.29 -15.00
CA GLU A 98 22.18 -4.64 -15.50
C GLU A 98 21.79 -5.75 -14.51
N ASP A 99 21.76 -5.44 -13.22
CA ASP A 99 21.41 -6.37 -12.15
C ASP A 99 19.95 -6.21 -11.67
N ALA A 100 19.17 -5.34 -12.34
CA ALA A 100 17.82 -5.01 -11.90
C ALA A 100 16.86 -6.21 -11.98
N PRO A 101 16.30 -6.67 -10.86
CA PRO A 101 15.24 -7.66 -10.89
C PRO A 101 14.03 -7.15 -11.65
N SER A 102 13.24 -8.05 -12.21
CA SER A 102 11.96 -7.68 -12.79
C SER A 102 11.03 -7.07 -11.71
N ARG A 103 10.08 -6.25 -12.15
CA ARG A 103 9.06 -5.71 -11.23
C ARG A 103 8.32 -6.84 -10.48
N ARG A 104 8.06 -7.95 -11.15
CA ARG A 104 7.39 -9.12 -10.55
C ARG A 104 8.21 -9.71 -9.40
N GLU A 105 9.52 -9.91 -9.60
CA GLU A 105 10.41 -10.43 -8.56
C GLU A 105 10.46 -9.50 -7.35
N LEU A 106 10.55 -8.18 -7.57
CA LEU A 106 10.53 -7.19 -6.48
C LEU A 106 9.22 -7.21 -5.69
N LEU A 107 8.07 -7.34 -6.38
CA LEU A 107 6.76 -7.45 -5.72
C LEU A 107 6.64 -8.74 -4.91
N ILE A 108 7.09 -9.87 -5.45
CA ILE A 108 7.08 -11.15 -4.74
C ILE A 108 8.00 -11.10 -3.52
N LYS A 109 9.20 -10.50 -3.66
CA LYS A 109 10.13 -10.31 -2.53
C LYS A 109 9.48 -9.49 -1.42
N ALA A 110 8.84 -8.35 -1.76
CA ALA A 110 8.16 -7.52 -0.78
C ALA A 110 6.95 -8.22 -0.14
N PHE A 111 6.14 -8.93 -0.93
CA PHE A 111 5.00 -9.69 -0.43
C PHE A 111 5.42 -10.79 0.54
N ARG A 112 6.48 -11.54 0.22
CA ARG A 112 7.05 -12.55 1.11
C ARG A 112 7.61 -11.93 2.40
N GLN A 113 8.30 -10.78 2.29
CA GLN A 113 8.84 -10.08 3.47
C GLN A 113 7.72 -9.68 4.44
N ILE A 114 6.61 -9.11 3.94
CA ILE A 114 5.43 -8.78 4.77
C ILE A 114 4.90 -10.01 5.52
N ILE A 115 4.97 -11.19 4.91
CA ILE A 115 4.42 -12.42 5.49
C ILE A 115 5.37 -13.05 6.50
N THR A 116 6.68 -12.96 6.29
CA THR A 116 7.68 -13.67 7.09
C THR A 116 8.24 -12.88 8.25
N ASP A 117 8.12 -11.57 8.21
CA ASP A 117 8.66 -10.67 9.23
C ASP A 117 7.54 -10.26 10.20
N ASP A 118 7.59 -10.78 11.41
CA ASP A 118 6.58 -10.54 12.44
C ASP A 118 6.59 -9.07 12.96
N SER A 119 7.61 -8.29 12.63
CA SER A 119 7.65 -6.85 12.93
C SER A 119 6.75 -6.03 11.99
N ILE A 120 6.36 -6.58 10.83
CA ILE A 120 5.52 -5.92 9.83
C ILE A 120 4.05 -6.27 10.10
N ALA A 121 3.35 -5.38 10.79
CA ALA A 121 1.93 -5.56 11.04
C ALA A 121 1.08 -5.08 9.86
N PHE A 122 0.03 -5.84 9.49
CA PHE A 122 -0.91 -5.48 8.42
C PHE A 122 -2.30 -6.06 8.65
N ASP A 123 -3.33 -5.38 8.13
CA ASP A 123 -4.71 -5.87 8.14
C ASP A 123 -5.00 -6.72 6.90
N GLN A 124 -4.68 -6.21 5.72
CA GLN A 124 -4.81 -6.91 4.45
C GLN A 124 -3.58 -6.63 3.58
N CYS A 125 -3.11 -7.66 2.90
CA CYS A 125 -2.09 -7.54 1.87
C CYS A 125 -2.57 -8.25 0.60
N ILE A 126 -2.64 -7.50 -0.52
CA ILE A 126 -3.06 -8.02 -1.82
C ILE A 126 -1.93 -7.83 -2.82
N ILE A 127 -1.46 -8.92 -3.41
CA ILE A 127 -0.50 -8.83 -4.52
C ILE A 127 -1.25 -8.75 -5.85
N TYR A 128 -1.06 -7.62 -6.54
CA TYR A 128 -1.52 -7.37 -7.91
C TYR A 128 -0.40 -7.67 -8.92
N PRO A 129 -0.70 -7.75 -10.23
CA PRO A 129 0.34 -7.94 -11.25
C PRO A 129 1.42 -6.86 -11.27
N SER A 130 1.10 -5.60 -10.88
CA SER A 130 1.99 -4.44 -11.02
C SER A 130 2.26 -3.67 -9.72
N PHE A 131 1.56 -3.98 -8.63
CA PHE A 131 1.71 -3.30 -7.33
C PHE A 131 1.25 -4.21 -6.17
N ILE A 132 1.49 -3.78 -4.95
CA ILE A 132 0.94 -4.38 -3.74
C ILE A 132 0.02 -3.37 -3.07
N HIS A 133 -1.18 -3.82 -2.68
CA HIS A 133 -2.05 -3.13 -1.74
C HIS A 133 -1.77 -3.64 -0.34
N VAL A 134 -1.55 -2.74 0.60
CA VAL A 134 -1.42 -3.07 2.02
C VAL A 134 -2.26 -2.14 2.86
N SER A 135 -2.84 -2.67 3.92
CA SER A 135 -3.58 -1.87 4.89
C SER A 135 -3.21 -2.20 6.32
N TYR A 136 -3.39 -1.23 7.21
CA TYR A 136 -3.18 -1.34 8.64
C TYR A 136 -4.30 -0.61 9.39
N VAL A 137 -4.88 -1.24 10.38
CA VAL A 137 -5.89 -0.64 11.24
C VAL A 137 -5.24 -0.13 12.51
N HIS A 138 -5.29 1.20 12.69
CA HIS A 138 -4.67 1.86 13.84
C HIS A 138 -5.50 1.71 15.13
N SER A 139 -6.82 1.81 15.03
CA SER A 139 -7.72 1.78 16.18
C SER A 139 -9.07 1.12 15.86
N GLY A 140 -9.80 0.74 16.89
CA GLY A 140 -11.18 0.28 16.81
C GLY A 140 -11.39 -1.18 16.44
N ARG A 141 -10.45 -1.85 15.76
CA ARG A 141 -10.55 -3.27 15.42
C ARG A 141 -9.16 -3.92 15.27
N LYS A 142 -9.12 -5.26 15.34
CA LYS A 142 -7.90 -6.03 15.18
C LYS A 142 -7.53 -6.17 13.70
N ASN A 143 -6.25 -6.08 13.39
CA ASN A 143 -5.69 -6.42 12.09
C ASN A 143 -5.89 -7.90 11.77
N ARG A 144 -6.38 -8.22 10.55
CA ARG A 144 -6.82 -9.57 10.13
C ARG A 144 -5.71 -10.43 9.56
N SER A 145 -4.59 -9.83 9.16
CA SER A 145 -3.49 -10.48 8.41
C SER A 145 -3.96 -11.24 7.18
N LYS A 146 -4.94 -10.66 6.46
CA LYS A 146 -5.57 -11.29 5.29
C LYS A 146 -4.67 -11.19 4.07
N LEU A 147 -4.40 -12.35 3.43
CA LEU A 147 -3.59 -12.45 2.20
C LEU A 147 -4.48 -12.73 0.99
N THR A 148 -4.21 -12.05 -0.11
CA THR A 148 -5.02 -12.17 -1.33
C THR A 148 -4.12 -12.00 -2.57
N ARG A 149 -4.43 -12.72 -3.64
CA ARG A 149 -3.88 -12.49 -4.99
C ARG A 149 -4.98 -11.92 -5.89
N ALA A 150 -4.68 -10.82 -6.55
CA ALA A 150 -5.49 -10.26 -7.62
C ALA A 150 -4.96 -10.72 -8.99
N PHE A 151 -5.85 -10.97 -9.93
CA PHE A 151 -5.53 -11.39 -11.28
C PHE A 151 -5.83 -10.28 -12.29
N ALA A 152 -5.18 -10.33 -13.45
CA ALA A 152 -5.36 -9.33 -14.51
C ALA A 152 -6.80 -9.25 -15.06
N ASN A 153 -7.58 -10.33 -14.93
CA ASN A 153 -9.01 -10.38 -15.29
C ASN A 153 -9.95 -9.78 -14.23
N GLY A 154 -9.41 -9.18 -13.16
CA GLY A 154 -10.17 -8.56 -12.07
C GLY A 154 -10.68 -9.52 -11.00
N SER A 155 -10.39 -10.83 -11.10
CA SER A 155 -10.75 -11.79 -10.04
C SER A 155 -9.76 -11.79 -8.89
N TYR A 156 -10.17 -12.34 -7.74
CA TYR A 156 -9.38 -12.42 -6.51
C TYR A 156 -9.40 -13.83 -5.95
N ALA A 157 -8.28 -14.27 -5.38
CA ALA A 157 -8.17 -15.49 -4.61
C ALA A 157 -7.58 -15.20 -3.22
N ALA A 158 -8.27 -15.62 -2.17
CA ALA A 158 -7.70 -15.65 -0.83
C ALA A 158 -6.56 -16.67 -0.79
N LEU A 159 -5.48 -16.33 -0.08
CA LEU A 159 -4.31 -17.18 0.06
C LEU A 159 -4.14 -17.61 1.51
N THR A 160 -3.77 -18.87 1.71
CA THR A 160 -3.13 -19.29 2.94
C THR A 160 -1.68 -18.76 2.98
N ARG A 161 -1.06 -18.72 4.16
CA ARG A 161 0.37 -18.33 4.29
C ARG A 161 1.28 -19.21 3.40
N ALA A 162 1.06 -20.51 3.37
CA ALA A 162 1.83 -21.43 2.54
C ALA A 162 1.69 -21.14 1.05
N GLN A 163 0.46 -20.92 0.56
CA GLN A 163 0.22 -20.53 -0.83
C GLN A 163 0.86 -19.18 -1.19
N ALA A 164 0.80 -18.22 -0.28
CA ALA A 164 1.40 -16.91 -0.47
C ALA A 164 2.93 -16.97 -0.60
N LEU A 165 3.58 -17.82 0.21
CA LEU A 165 5.03 -18.03 0.16
C LEU A 165 5.49 -18.84 -1.07
N ALA A 166 4.61 -19.62 -1.67
CA ALA A 166 4.88 -20.41 -2.89
C ALA A 166 4.66 -19.64 -4.20
N LEU A 167 4.26 -18.34 -4.15
CA LEU A 167 4.10 -17.53 -5.37
C LEU A 167 5.44 -17.33 -6.08
N GLU A 168 5.42 -17.41 -7.41
CA GLU A 168 6.54 -17.16 -8.32
C GLU A 168 6.25 -15.95 -9.23
#